data_085abcacc041bde2ec05038737e12bcc
#
_entry.id   085abcacc041bde2ec05038737e12bcc
#
_cell.length_a   1.000
_cell.length_b   1.000
_cell.length_c   1.000
_cell.angle_alpha   90.00
_cell.angle_beta   90.00
_cell.angle_gamma   90.00
#
_symmetry.space_group_name_H-M   'P 1'
#
loop_
_entity.id
_entity.type
_entity.pdbx_description
1 polymer ?
#
loop_
_entity_poly.entity_id
_entity_poly.type
_entity_poly.pdbx_seq_one_letter_code
_entity_poly.pdbx_strand_id
1 'polypeptide(L)'
;MASSATRGRGIGRGRGFGVAKTQSKPGETTYVQQNSSQSKSTQEIDLKRLLSDLKEESLDDKVDKLSSYICSSDSAGDHSASKITQVVDSLIQRSMKDSEFSPLAAKVANKLCSDETNGNTFRSALLKATQENYKNRESIRGKSVSEWMGLVSLICELFNHLRTGGLPLKPLAGAVYQTLVELLRVEEAIVSQNKDEEEDEIDCFYLNFKTVGKLLKSVDQVSCSNEQQYKLTPFPFWKYRWESFF
;
A
#
# COMPACT_ATOMS: atom_id res chain seq x y z
N MET A 1 -25.40 12.93 58.56
CA MET A 1 -26.84 12.93 58.28
C MET A 1 -27.00 12.23 56.99
N ALA A 2 -27.26 10.96 57.05
CA ALA A 2 -28.56 10.26 57.04
C ALA A 2 -29.15 10.23 55.64
N SER A 3 -29.08 9.02 55.07
CA SER A 3 -30.18 8.10 54.72
C SER A 3 -30.84 8.47 53.39
N SER A 4 -31.25 7.54 52.52
CA SER A 4 -31.61 6.11 52.59
C SER A 4 -31.84 5.59 51.18
N ALA A 5 -31.51 4.41 50.99
CA ALA A 5 -31.98 3.22 50.27
C ALA A 5 -33.44 3.23 49.78
N THR A 6 -33.68 2.64 48.57
CA THR A 6 -34.85 1.79 48.39
C THR A 6 -34.61 0.76 47.28
N ARG A 7 -34.86 -0.50 47.64
CA ARG A 7 -34.85 -1.74 46.84
C ARG A 7 -36.17 -1.86 46.03
N GLY A 8 -36.09 -2.47 44.87
CA GLY A 8 -37.27 -2.98 44.15
C GLY A 8 -36.95 -4.32 43.42
N ARG A 9 -37.34 -5.40 44.08
CA ARG A 9 -37.36 -6.77 43.51
C ARG A 9 -38.65 -6.99 42.72
N GLY A 10 -38.57 -7.58 41.54
CA GLY A 10 -39.72 -8.08 40.81
C GLY A 10 -39.40 -9.44 40.17
N ILE A 11 -39.88 -10.50 40.83
CA ILE A 11 -39.87 -11.89 40.40
C ILE A 11 -41.18 -12.17 39.65
N GLY A 12 -41.09 -12.68 38.41
CA GLY A 12 -42.24 -13.19 37.63
C GLY A 12 -41.92 -14.54 36.99
N ARG A 13 -42.33 -15.60 37.68
CA ARG A 13 -42.37 -16.99 37.14
C ARG A 13 -43.67 -17.16 36.36
N GLY A 14 -43.57 -17.67 35.12
CA GLY A 14 -44.69 -18.20 34.34
C GLY A 14 -44.33 -19.51 33.70
N ARG A 15 -44.81 -20.63 34.27
CA ARG A 15 -44.80 -21.99 33.67
C ARG A 15 -45.99 -22.10 32.73
N GLY A 16 -45.79 -22.69 31.56
CA GLY A 16 -46.85 -23.16 30.67
C GLY A 16 -46.42 -24.38 29.90
N PHE A 17 -46.89 -25.54 30.34
CA PHE A 17 -46.79 -26.84 29.65
C PHE A 17 -47.75 -26.87 28.46
N GLY A 18 -47.31 -27.45 27.33
CA GLY A 18 -48.17 -27.78 26.19
C GLY A 18 -47.49 -28.75 25.25
N VAL A 19 -47.72 -30.05 25.51
CA VAL A 19 -47.33 -31.16 24.64
C VAL A 19 -48.38 -31.34 23.55
N ALA A 20 -47.95 -31.33 22.27
CA ALA A 20 -48.68 -31.97 21.19
C ALA A 20 -47.69 -32.56 20.16
N LYS A 21 -47.65 -33.88 20.13
CA LYS A 21 -47.05 -34.72 19.09
C LYS A 21 -47.86 -34.60 17.81
N THR A 22 -47.23 -34.26 16.69
CA THR A 22 -47.65 -34.74 15.36
C THR A 22 -46.41 -35.05 14.52
N GLN A 23 -46.32 -36.29 14.11
CA GLN A 23 -45.36 -36.85 13.15
C GLN A 23 -45.75 -36.36 11.75
N SER A 24 -44.79 -35.86 10.98
CA SER A 24 -44.78 -35.94 9.52
C SER A 24 -43.37 -35.86 8.99
N LYS A 25 -43.11 -36.66 7.98
CA LYS A 25 -41.91 -37.17 7.34
C LYS A 25 -40.92 -36.12 6.82
N PRO A 26 -39.64 -36.50 6.56
CA PRO A 26 -38.52 -35.65 6.21
C PRO A 26 -38.61 -35.20 4.74
N GLY A 27 -38.66 -33.89 4.55
CA GLY A 27 -38.35 -33.24 3.29
C GLY A 27 -36.90 -32.77 3.33
N GLU A 28 -36.12 -33.36 2.52
CA GLU A 28 -34.72 -33.05 2.24
C GLU A 28 -34.63 -31.64 1.69
N THR A 29 -34.17 -30.69 2.50
CA THR A 29 -33.76 -29.34 2.00
C THR A 29 -32.27 -29.27 2.16
N THR A 30 -31.57 -29.70 1.13
CA THR A 30 -30.15 -29.50 0.94
C THR A 30 -29.89 -27.98 0.84
N TYR A 31 -29.47 -27.36 1.93
CA TYR A 31 -28.89 -26.03 1.88
C TYR A 31 -27.52 -26.14 1.20
N VAL A 32 -27.51 -25.79 -0.07
CA VAL A 32 -26.28 -25.60 -0.86
C VAL A 32 -25.54 -24.39 -0.29
N GLN A 33 -24.69 -24.63 0.69
CA GLN A 33 -23.73 -23.68 1.20
C GLN A 33 -22.39 -23.90 0.47
N GLN A 34 -22.42 -23.65 -0.84
CA GLN A 34 -21.22 -23.68 -1.68
C GLN A 34 -21.37 -22.63 -2.77
N ASN A 35 -20.75 -21.43 -2.58
CA ASN A 35 -20.30 -20.60 -3.71
C ASN A 35 -19.44 -19.38 -3.33
N SER A 36 -19.15 -19.10 -2.03
CA SER A 36 -18.33 -17.93 -1.70
C SER A 36 -16.82 -18.14 -1.82
N SER A 37 -16.36 -19.40 -1.80
CA SER A 37 -14.93 -19.73 -1.87
C SER A 37 -14.40 -19.86 -3.31
N GLN A 38 -15.22 -20.29 -4.25
CA GLN A 38 -14.82 -20.43 -5.66
C GLN A 38 -14.74 -19.11 -6.40
N SER A 39 -15.61 -18.14 -6.09
CA SER A 39 -15.58 -16.82 -6.73
C SER A 39 -14.33 -16.01 -6.35
N LYS A 40 -13.86 -16.11 -5.10
CA LYS A 40 -12.65 -15.42 -4.66
C LYS A 40 -11.38 -15.95 -5.34
N SER A 41 -11.25 -17.25 -5.51
CA SER A 41 -10.06 -17.84 -6.16
C SER A 41 -9.99 -17.49 -7.65
N THR A 42 -11.12 -17.44 -8.35
CA THR A 42 -11.16 -17.07 -9.77
C THR A 42 -10.80 -15.60 -9.97
N GLN A 43 -11.33 -14.69 -9.15
CA GLN A 43 -11.04 -13.26 -9.22
C GLN A 43 -9.55 -12.94 -8.90
N GLU A 44 -8.95 -13.66 -7.96
CA GLU A 44 -7.53 -13.50 -7.64
C GLU A 44 -6.62 -14.01 -8.77
N ILE A 45 -7.00 -15.10 -9.43
CA ILE A 45 -6.27 -15.61 -10.60
C ILE A 45 -6.35 -14.61 -11.76
N ASP A 46 -7.52 -14.02 -12.01
CA ASP A 46 -7.70 -13.01 -13.05
C ASP A 46 -6.87 -11.75 -12.78
N LEU A 47 -6.81 -11.28 -11.54
CA LEU A 47 -5.99 -10.13 -11.17
C LEU A 47 -4.49 -10.42 -11.35
N LYS A 48 -4.01 -11.58 -10.89
CA LYS A 48 -2.62 -11.98 -11.09
C LYS A 48 -2.25 -12.06 -12.57
N ARG A 49 -3.15 -12.57 -13.40
CA ARG A 49 -2.96 -12.64 -14.85
C ARG A 49 -2.93 -11.25 -15.49
N LEU A 50 -3.86 -10.36 -15.11
CA LEU A 50 -3.87 -8.97 -15.58
C LEU A 50 -2.56 -8.25 -15.26
N LEU A 51 -2.02 -8.48 -14.07
CA LEU A 51 -0.77 -7.85 -13.64
C LEU A 51 0.45 -8.53 -14.28
N SER A 52 0.48 -9.87 -14.48
CA SER A 52 1.61 -10.55 -15.10
C SER A 52 1.84 -10.11 -16.55
N ASP A 53 0.76 -9.84 -17.27
CA ASP A 53 0.80 -9.42 -18.67
C ASP A 53 0.95 -7.90 -18.85
N LEU A 54 1.21 -7.15 -17.76
CA LEU A 54 1.41 -5.71 -17.80
C LEU A 54 2.71 -5.38 -18.56
N LYS A 55 2.57 -4.61 -19.65
CA LYS A 55 3.65 -4.04 -20.44
C LYS A 55 3.34 -2.58 -20.75
N GLU A 56 4.38 -1.79 -20.98
CA GLU A 56 4.22 -0.35 -21.26
C GLU A 56 3.38 -0.08 -22.50
N GLU A 57 3.53 -0.90 -23.54
CA GLU A 57 2.81 -0.81 -24.81
C GLU A 57 1.29 -1.01 -24.68
N SER A 58 0.84 -1.75 -23.67
CA SER A 58 -0.58 -2.05 -23.43
C SER A 58 -1.11 -1.44 -22.12
N LEU A 59 -0.45 -0.39 -21.63
CA LEU A 59 -0.74 0.19 -20.32
C LEU A 59 -2.18 0.67 -20.20
N ASP A 60 -2.69 1.41 -21.19
CA ASP A 60 -4.03 1.99 -21.16
C ASP A 60 -5.11 0.91 -21.14
N ASP A 61 -5.03 -0.07 -22.02
CA ASP A 61 -5.98 -1.19 -22.06
C ASP A 61 -6.00 -1.99 -20.75
N LYS A 62 -4.84 -2.11 -20.08
CA LYS A 62 -4.74 -2.83 -18.80
C LYS A 62 -5.27 -2.01 -17.64
N VAL A 63 -5.04 -0.70 -17.63
CA VAL A 63 -5.63 0.22 -16.64
C VAL A 63 -7.15 0.21 -16.76
N ASP A 64 -7.71 0.27 -17.99
CA ASP A 64 -9.16 0.19 -18.20
C ASP A 64 -9.75 -1.12 -17.68
N LYS A 65 -9.05 -2.24 -17.88
CA LYS A 65 -9.46 -3.54 -17.33
C LYS A 65 -9.39 -3.57 -15.81
N LEU A 66 -8.35 -2.98 -15.19
CA LEU A 66 -8.24 -2.87 -13.75
C LEU A 66 -9.32 -1.95 -13.17
N SER A 67 -9.62 -0.82 -13.83
CA SER A 67 -10.72 0.07 -13.44
C SER A 67 -12.06 -0.65 -13.55
N SER A 68 -12.30 -1.38 -14.62
CA SER A 68 -13.48 -2.22 -14.79
C SER A 68 -13.59 -3.32 -13.74
N TYR A 69 -12.47 -3.95 -13.37
CA TYR A 69 -12.41 -4.93 -12.28
C TYR A 69 -12.80 -4.32 -10.93
N ILE A 70 -12.30 -3.12 -10.62
CA ILE A 70 -12.66 -2.37 -9.40
C ILE A 70 -14.15 -2.02 -9.39
N CYS A 71 -14.69 -1.56 -10.52
CA CYS A 71 -16.08 -1.12 -10.65
C CYS A 71 -17.11 -2.26 -10.78
N SER A 72 -16.69 -3.49 -11.10
CA SER A 72 -17.57 -4.63 -11.43
C SER A 72 -18.33 -5.24 -10.23
N SER A 73 -18.68 -4.44 -9.22
CA SER A 73 -19.41 -4.93 -8.03
C SER A 73 -20.87 -4.55 -8.13
N ASP A 74 -21.74 -5.53 -8.28
CA ASP A 74 -23.20 -5.38 -8.35
C ASP A 74 -23.90 -5.04 -7.03
N SER A 75 -23.16 -4.81 -5.93
CA SER A 75 -23.79 -4.49 -4.63
C SER A 75 -22.83 -3.75 -3.70
N ALA A 76 -23.32 -2.62 -3.18
CA ALA A 76 -22.87 -1.86 -2.02
C ALA A 76 -21.35 -1.69 -1.82
N GLY A 77 -20.91 -0.46 -1.83
CA GLY A 77 -19.57 0.14 -1.63
C GLY A 77 -18.42 -0.60 -0.92
N ASP A 78 -18.69 -1.66 -0.16
CA ASP A 78 -17.70 -2.43 0.60
C ASP A 78 -16.85 -3.36 -0.28
N HIS A 79 -17.42 -3.90 -1.35
CA HIS A 79 -16.69 -4.79 -2.26
C HIS A 79 -15.68 -4.04 -3.15
N SER A 80 -15.96 -2.80 -3.53
CA SER A 80 -15.03 -1.96 -4.30
C SER A 80 -13.77 -1.65 -3.49
N ALA A 81 -13.90 -1.29 -2.21
CA ALA A 81 -12.77 -1.04 -1.32
C ALA A 81 -11.86 -2.28 -1.16
N SER A 82 -12.46 -3.48 -1.04
CA SER A 82 -11.71 -4.74 -0.97
C SER A 82 -10.92 -5.01 -2.26
N LYS A 83 -11.51 -4.78 -3.44
CA LYS A 83 -10.82 -4.94 -4.73
C LYS A 83 -9.70 -3.92 -4.92
N ILE A 84 -9.93 -2.66 -4.53
CA ILE A 84 -8.89 -1.63 -4.53
C ILE A 84 -7.70 -2.09 -3.69
N THR A 85 -7.95 -2.59 -2.48
CA THR A 85 -6.88 -3.11 -1.60
C THR A 85 -6.13 -4.26 -2.27
N GLN A 86 -6.83 -5.21 -2.89
CA GLN A 86 -6.20 -6.33 -3.59
C GLN A 86 -5.31 -5.87 -4.76
N VAL A 87 -5.75 -4.89 -5.55
CA VAL A 87 -4.95 -4.32 -6.64
C VAL A 87 -3.72 -3.63 -6.10
N VAL A 88 -3.87 -2.80 -5.06
CA VAL A 88 -2.77 -2.09 -4.41
C VAL A 88 -1.74 -3.06 -3.85
N ASP A 89 -2.17 -4.05 -3.06
CA ASP A 89 -1.29 -5.05 -2.46
C ASP A 89 -0.54 -5.85 -3.52
N SER A 90 -1.22 -6.21 -4.61
CA SER A 90 -0.62 -6.95 -5.71
C SER A 90 0.45 -6.12 -6.46
N LEU A 91 0.22 -4.81 -6.67
CA LEU A 91 1.21 -3.91 -7.26
C LEU A 91 2.44 -3.78 -6.37
N ILE A 92 2.25 -3.57 -5.05
CA ILE A 92 3.35 -3.44 -4.09
C ILE A 92 4.14 -4.74 -4.00
N GLN A 93 3.47 -5.88 -3.80
CA GLN A 93 4.11 -7.18 -3.67
C GLN A 93 4.92 -7.56 -4.90
N ARG A 94 4.41 -7.25 -6.09
CA ARG A 94 5.14 -7.51 -7.32
C ARG A 94 6.37 -6.61 -7.46
N SER A 95 6.24 -5.31 -7.16
CA SER A 95 7.36 -4.37 -7.18
C SER A 95 8.47 -4.74 -6.19
N MET A 96 8.10 -5.27 -5.02
CA MET A 96 9.08 -5.74 -4.03
C MET A 96 9.86 -6.96 -4.53
N LYS A 97 9.23 -7.85 -5.30
CA LYS A 97 9.89 -9.03 -5.88
C LYS A 97 10.66 -8.75 -7.16
N ASP A 98 10.26 -7.71 -7.87
CA ASP A 98 10.77 -7.32 -9.19
C ASP A 98 10.87 -5.80 -9.22
N SER A 99 12.06 -5.27 -8.92
CA SER A 99 12.30 -3.82 -8.88
C SER A 99 12.12 -3.16 -10.26
N GLU A 100 12.35 -3.90 -11.36
CA GLU A 100 12.15 -3.41 -12.73
C GLU A 100 10.67 -3.15 -13.04
N PHE A 101 9.76 -3.78 -12.30
CA PHE A 101 8.32 -3.53 -12.42
C PHE A 101 7.89 -2.22 -11.77
N SER A 102 8.68 -1.63 -10.86
CA SER A 102 8.31 -0.44 -10.09
C SER A 102 7.91 0.78 -10.93
N PRO A 103 8.62 1.13 -12.03
CA PRO A 103 8.20 2.24 -12.90
C PRO A 103 6.82 2.01 -13.53
N LEU A 104 6.55 0.78 -13.96
CA LEU A 104 5.29 0.41 -14.56
C LEU A 104 4.15 0.43 -13.53
N ALA A 105 4.40 -0.12 -12.34
CA ALA A 105 3.46 -0.07 -11.21
C ALA A 105 3.08 1.38 -10.85
N ALA A 106 4.06 2.29 -10.79
CA ALA A 106 3.82 3.70 -10.50
C ALA A 106 3.01 4.41 -11.59
N LYS A 107 3.25 4.10 -12.88
CA LYS A 107 2.45 4.62 -14.00
C LYS A 107 1.00 4.14 -13.93
N VAL A 108 0.77 2.84 -13.67
CA VAL A 108 -0.57 2.26 -13.44
C VAL A 108 -1.25 2.96 -12.26
N ALA A 109 -0.55 3.06 -11.14
CA ALA A 109 -1.07 3.72 -9.94
C ALA A 109 -1.45 5.18 -10.19
N ASN A 110 -0.65 5.94 -10.94
CA ASN A 110 -0.96 7.32 -11.27
C ASN A 110 -2.24 7.43 -12.12
N LYS A 111 -2.42 6.55 -13.10
CA LYS A 111 -3.64 6.52 -13.93
C LYS A 111 -4.87 6.16 -13.11
N LEU A 112 -4.79 5.11 -12.26
CA LEU A 112 -5.88 4.72 -11.37
C LEU A 112 -6.20 5.81 -10.33
N CYS A 113 -5.21 6.56 -9.85
CA CYS A 113 -5.42 7.73 -8.98
C CYS A 113 -6.11 8.91 -9.69
N SER A 114 -6.08 8.94 -11.01
CA SER A 114 -6.70 9.99 -11.84
C SER A 114 -8.12 9.62 -12.28
N ASP A 115 -8.60 8.43 -11.97
CA ASP A 115 -9.97 7.98 -12.22
C ASP A 115 -10.96 8.84 -11.42
N GLU A 116 -12.01 9.34 -12.08
CA GLU A 116 -12.99 10.25 -11.48
C GLU A 116 -13.81 9.57 -10.36
N THR A 117 -14.06 8.28 -10.49
CA THR A 117 -14.93 7.53 -9.59
C THR A 117 -14.22 7.02 -8.36
N ASN A 118 -13.10 6.33 -8.54
CA ASN A 118 -12.39 5.60 -7.48
C ASN A 118 -11.00 6.17 -7.16
N GLY A 119 -10.51 7.15 -7.90
CA GLY A 119 -9.13 7.62 -7.82
C GLY A 119 -8.71 8.10 -6.44
N ASN A 120 -9.57 8.82 -5.71
CA ASN A 120 -9.26 9.28 -4.36
C ASN A 120 -9.19 8.12 -3.35
N THR A 121 -10.09 7.13 -3.47
CA THR A 121 -10.09 5.92 -2.63
C THR A 121 -8.87 5.07 -2.93
N PHE A 122 -8.55 4.88 -4.21
CA PHE A 122 -7.36 4.15 -4.66
C PHE A 122 -6.08 4.82 -4.15
N ARG A 123 -5.96 6.14 -4.29
CA ARG A 123 -4.81 6.91 -3.79
C ARG A 123 -4.64 6.76 -2.28
N SER A 124 -5.72 6.84 -1.52
CA SER A 124 -5.69 6.69 -0.05
C SER A 124 -5.25 5.28 0.35
N ALA A 125 -5.77 4.25 -0.31
CA ALA A 125 -5.37 2.86 -0.08
C ALA A 125 -3.90 2.62 -0.43
N LEU A 126 -3.45 3.13 -1.58
CA LEU A 126 -2.06 3.03 -2.04
C LEU A 126 -1.08 3.68 -1.05
N LEU A 127 -1.35 4.92 -0.64
CA LEU A 127 -0.48 5.63 0.29
C LEU A 127 -0.46 4.96 1.67
N LYS A 128 -1.61 4.46 2.14
CA LYS A 128 -1.69 3.72 3.40
C LYS A 128 -0.85 2.44 3.35
N ALA A 129 -1.03 1.62 2.32
CA ALA A 129 -0.28 0.36 2.16
C ALA A 129 1.23 0.63 1.98
N THR A 130 1.61 1.65 1.21
CA THR A 130 3.02 2.08 1.07
C THR A 130 3.60 2.51 2.41
N GLN A 131 2.85 3.28 3.22
CA GLN A 131 3.28 3.72 4.55
C GLN A 131 3.44 2.54 5.52
N GLU A 132 2.58 1.54 5.46
CA GLU A 132 2.67 0.33 6.29
C GLU A 132 3.93 -0.47 5.94
N ASN A 133 4.21 -0.68 4.65
CA ASN A 133 5.45 -1.33 4.21
C ASN A 133 6.70 -0.53 4.60
N TYR A 134 6.65 0.81 4.44
CA TYR A 134 7.74 1.69 4.88
C TYR A 134 8.01 1.61 6.39
N LYS A 135 6.98 1.54 7.22
CA LYS A 135 7.13 1.34 8.67
C LYS A 135 7.81 0.00 9.01
N ASN A 136 7.53 -1.02 8.22
CA ASN A 136 8.06 -2.37 8.39
C ASN A 136 9.38 -2.62 7.65
N ARG A 137 9.98 -1.59 7.05
CA ARG A 137 11.12 -1.67 6.14
C ARG A 137 12.35 -2.37 6.74
N GLU A 138 12.65 -2.15 8.02
CA GLU A 138 13.77 -2.83 8.71
C GLU A 138 13.55 -4.35 8.78
N SER A 139 12.31 -4.77 9.07
CA SER A 139 11.95 -6.19 9.05
C SER A 139 11.99 -6.78 7.64
N ILE A 140 11.61 -6.00 6.62
CA ILE A 140 11.69 -6.41 5.21
C ILE A 140 13.16 -6.59 4.83
N ARG A 141 14.02 -5.61 5.08
CA ARG A 141 15.46 -5.66 4.79
C ARG A 141 16.12 -6.84 5.47
N GLY A 142 15.82 -7.09 6.75
CA GLY A 142 16.36 -8.21 7.50
C GLY A 142 15.92 -9.60 7.02
N LYS A 143 14.83 -9.68 6.22
CA LYS A 143 14.37 -10.93 5.59
C LYS A 143 14.90 -11.09 4.18
N SER A 144 14.93 -10.02 3.41
CA SER A 144 15.33 -10.01 2.00
C SER A 144 15.75 -8.60 1.58
N VAL A 145 17.03 -8.43 1.32
CA VAL A 145 17.62 -7.19 0.80
C VAL A 145 17.01 -6.86 -0.57
N SER A 146 16.79 -7.87 -1.42
CA SER A 146 16.14 -7.70 -2.73
C SER A 146 14.72 -7.13 -2.61
N GLU A 147 13.88 -7.66 -1.69
CA GLU A 147 12.53 -7.10 -1.47
C GLU A 147 12.58 -5.68 -0.90
N TRP A 148 13.56 -5.37 -0.07
CA TRP A 148 13.83 -4.02 0.43
C TRP A 148 14.16 -3.06 -0.72
N MET A 149 15.09 -3.43 -1.61
CA MET A 149 15.44 -2.63 -2.79
C MET A 149 14.26 -2.42 -3.72
N GLY A 150 13.42 -3.45 -3.91
CA GLY A 150 12.17 -3.34 -4.65
C GLY A 150 11.19 -2.35 -4.02
N LEU A 151 11.07 -2.32 -2.69
CA LEU A 151 10.26 -1.34 -1.96
C LEU A 151 10.81 0.09 -2.14
N VAL A 152 12.12 0.28 -2.05
CA VAL A 152 12.76 1.60 -2.28
C VAL A 152 12.47 2.09 -3.69
N SER A 153 12.67 1.22 -4.70
CA SER A 153 12.39 1.56 -6.09
C SER A 153 10.94 1.95 -6.31
N LEU A 154 10.00 1.21 -5.72
CA LEU A 154 8.59 1.56 -5.79
C LEU A 154 8.28 2.92 -5.15
N ILE A 155 8.80 3.21 -3.96
CA ILE A 155 8.59 4.49 -3.27
C ILE A 155 9.14 5.65 -4.11
N CYS A 156 10.33 5.49 -4.70
CA CYS A 156 10.93 6.49 -5.59
C CYS A 156 10.09 6.71 -6.85
N GLU A 157 9.63 5.64 -7.48
CA GLU A 157 8.81 5.74 -8.69
C GLU A 157 7.40 6.29 -8.42
N LEU A 158 6.79 5.95 -7.27
CA LEU A 158 5.54 6.60 -6.86
C LEU A 158 5.74 8.11 -6.67
N PHE A 159 6.84 8.53 -6.04
CA PHE A 159 7.16 9.96 -5.92
C PHE A 159 7.41 10.61 -7.28
N ASN A 160 8.06 9.89 -8.21
CA ASN A 160 8.33 10.36 -9.56
C ASN A 160 7.05 10.52 -10.40
N HIS A 161 6.04 9.68 -10.23
CA HIS A 161 4.86 9.64 -11.09
C HIS A 161 3.59 10.23 -10.47
N LEU A 162 3.35 10.05 -9.15
CA LEU A 162 2.13 10.55 -8.52
C LEU A 162 2.13 12.07 -8.42
N ARG A 163 1.03 12.69 -8.89
CA ARG A 163 0.84 14.14 -8.87
C ARG A 163 -0.45 14.53 -8.16
N THR A 164 -0.41 15.69 -7.49
CA THR A 164 -1.58 16.36 -6.96
C THR A 164 -1.52 17.81 -7.41
N GLY A 165 -2.47 18.24 -8.25
CA GLY A 165 -2.43 19.57 -8.84
C GLY A 165 -1.16 19.84 -9.67
N GLY A 166 -0.63 18.83 -10.36
CA GLY A 166 0.60 18.91 -11.15
C GLY A 166 1.91 18.84 -10.35
N LEU A 167 1.85 18.87 -9.01
CA LEU A 167 3.01 18.81 -8.12
C LEU A 167 3.25 17.39 -7.58
N PRO A 168 4.52 17.03 -7.29
CA PRO A 168 4.84 15.78 -6.63
C PRO A 168 4.16 15.66 -5.26
N LEU A 169 3.85 14.44 -4.85
CA LEU A 169 3.28 14.18 -3.52
C LEU A 169 4.31 14.44 -2.42
N LYS A 170 4.25 15.63 -1.80
CA LYS A 170 5.15 16.02 -0.70
C LYS A 170 5.27 14.99 0.42
N PRO A 171 4.20 14.29 0.88
CA PRO A 171 4.33 13.28 1.93
C PRO A 171 5.29 12.13 1.60
N LEU A 172 5.53 11.83 0.31
CA LEU A 172 6.48 10.80 -0.10
C LEU A 172 7.94 11.27 -0.07
N ALA A 173 8.21 12.58 -0.17
CA ALA A 173 9.58 13.11 -0.24
C ALA A 173 10.43 12.69 0.97
N GLY A 174 9.87 12.73 2.18
CA GLY A 174 10.57 12.32 3.39
C GLY A 174 10.92 10.82 3.39
N ALA A 175 9.99 9.97 2.93
CA ALA A 175 10.22 8.54 2.82
C ALA A 175 11.29 8.23 1.76
N VAL A 176 11.22 8.88 0.58
CA VAL A 176 12.23 8.76 -0.48
C VAL A 176 13.62 9.14 0.04
N TYR A 177 13.73 10.29 0.69
CA TYR A 177 15.01 10.74 1.24
C TYR A 177 15.56 9.73 2.25
N GLN A 178 14.74 9.30 3.19
CA GLN A 178 15.16 8.38 4.25
C GLN A 178 15.58 7.02 3.69
N THR A 179 14.84 6.44 2.75
CA THR A 179 15.19 5.15 2.13
C THR A 179 16.48 5.24 1.33
N LEU A 180 16.70 6.33 0.60
CA LEU A 180 17.96 6.56 -0.12
C LEU A 180 19.16 6.68 0.83
N VAL A 181 18.99 7.37 1.97
CA VAL A 181 20.05 7.45 2.99
C VAL A 181 20.31 6.08 3.62
N GLU A 182 19.29 5.28 3.83
CA GLU A 182 19.42 3.93 4.42
C GLU A 182 20.16 2.95 3.50
N LEU A 183 20.02 3.07 2.17
CA LEU A 183 20.82 2.30 1.21
C LEU A 183 22.33 2.61 1.29
N LEU A 184 22.69 3.82 1.72
CA LEU A 184 24.09 4.24 1.86
C LEU A 184 24.67 3.96 3.26
N ARG A 185 23.85 3.48 4.21
CA ARG A 185 24.34 3.12 5.55
C ARG A 185 25.08 1.79 5.46
N VAL A 186 26.38 1.89 5.36
CA VAL A 186 27.27 0.78 5.70
C VAL A 186 27.21 0.63 7.22
N GLU A 187 26.62 -0.44 7.71
CA GLU A 187 26.66 -0.75 9.14
C GLU A 187 28.10 -1.11 9.50
N GLU A 188 28.80 -0.20 10.19
CA GLU A 188 30.17 -0.44 10.68
C GLU A 188 30.29 -1.68 11.59
N ALA A 189 29.17 -2.22 12.07
CA ALA A 189 29.11 -3.34 13.00
C ALA A 189 29.10 -4.72 12.32
N ILE A 190 28.81 -4.82 11.05
CA ILE A 190 28.83 -6.07 10.31
C ILE A 190 29.77 -5.85 9.12
N VAL A 191 31.01 -6.27 9.28
CA VAL A 191 31.86 -6.57 8.12
C VAL A 191 31.05 -7.62 7.36
N SER A 192 30.23 -7.17 6.41
CA SER A 192 29.23 -8.00 5.79
C SER A 192 29.95 -9.14 5.08
N GLN A 193 29.50 -10.35 5.36
CA GLN A 193 29.98 -11.53 4.68
C GLN A 193 29.51 -11.55 3.19
N ASN A 194 28.65 -10.59 2.80
CA ASN A 194 28.05 -10.51 1.47
C ASN A 194 28.38 -9.17 0.81
N LYS A 195 29.56 -9.06 0.22
CA LYS A 195 29.94 -7.87 -0.57
C LYS A 195 29.02 -7.62 -1.75
N ASP A 196 28.46 -8.67 -2.33
CA ASP A 196 27.55 -8.60 -3.48
C ASP A 196 26.27 -7.84 -3.12
N GLU A 197 25.69 -8.03 -1.92
CA GLU A 197 24.51 -7.30 -1.47
C GLU A 197 24.77 -5.80 -1.23
N GLU A 198 25.99 -5.44 -0.80
CA GLU A 198 26.37 -4.02 -0.66
C GLU A 198 26.51 -3.32 -2.00
N GLU A 199 27.07 -3.99 -3.01
CA GLU A 199 27.16 -3.47 -4.37
C GLU A 199 25.75 -3.27 -4.96
N ASP A 200 24.85 -4.21 -4.76
CA ASP A 200 23.45 -4.14 -5.21
C ASP A 200 22.69 -2.97 -4.55
N GLU A 201 22.89 -2.72 -3.26
CA GLU A 201 22.27 -1.57 -2.56
C GLU A 201 22.80 -0.22 -3.09
N ILE A 202 24.10 -0.13 -3.40
CA ILE A 202 24.72 1.07 -3.98
C ILE A 202 24.19 1.31 -5.41
N ASP A 203 24.06 0.27 -6.21
CA ASP A 203 23.49 0.36 -7.54
C ASP A 203 22.00 0.77 -7.48
N CYS A 204 21.25 0.18 -6.56
CA CYS A 204 19.87 0.58 -6.28
C CYS A 204 19.77 2.06 -5.89
N PHE A 205 20.66 2.54 -5.00
CA PHE A 205 20.73 3.96 -4.66
C PHE A 205 20.97 4.82 -5.89
N TYR A 206 21.98 4.50 -6.69
CA TYR A 206 22.35 5.29 -7.86
C TYR A 206 21.21 5.41 -8.87
N LEU A 207 20.56 4.30 -9.20
CA LEU A 207 19.45 4.26 -10.15
C LEU A 207 18.28 5.10 -9.66
N ASN A 208 17.88 4.91 -8.40
CA ASN A 208 16.77 5.65 -7.81
C ASN A 208 17.08 7.13 -7.63
N PHE A 209 18.30 7.48 -7.19
CA PHE A 209 18.74 8.86 -7.05
C PHE A 209 18.76 9.60 -8.38
N LYS A 210 19.20 8.97 -9.46
CA LYS A 210 19.14 9.51 -10.82
C LYS A 210 17.71 9.85 -11.22
N THR A 211 16.75 9.01 -10.83
CA THR A 211 15.33 9.19 -11.15
C THR A 211 14.71 10.36 -10.37
N VAL A 212 14.93 10.44 -9.06
CA VAL A 212 14.18 11.37 -8.19
C VAL A 212 14.99 12.57 -7.68
N GLY A 213 16.32 12.60 -7.84
CA GLY A 213 17.17 13.61 -7.21
C GLY A 213 16.83 15.04 -7.60
N LYS A 214 16.56 15.31 -8.88
CA LYS A 214 16.13 16.64 -9.35
C LYS A 214 14.78 17.05 -8.76
N LEU A 215 13.88 16.08 -8.62
CA LEU A 215 12.54 16.29 -8.09
C LEU A 215 12.57 16.58 -6.57
N LEU A 216 13.39 15.85 -5.81
CA LEU A 216 13.64 16.12 -4.40
C LEU A 216 14.16 17.53 -4.18
N LYS A 217 15.15 17.96 -4.97
CA LYS A 217 15.69 19.33 -4.92
C LYS A 217 14.60 20.39 -5.15
N SER A 218 13.70 20.16 -6.10
CA SER A 218 12.61 21.11 -6.39
C SER A 218 11.60 21.23 -5.24
N VAL A 219 11.31 20.14 -4.55
CA VAL A 219 10.41 20.12 -3.40
C VAL A 219 11.01 20.86 -2.21
N ASP A 220 12.31 20.71 -1.96
CA ASP A 220 13.03 21.43 -0.91
C ASP A 220 13.06 22.94 -1.15
N GLN A 221 13.31 23.38 -2.38
CA GLN A 221 13.32 24.82 -2.71
C GLN A 221 11.97 25.48 -2.46
N VAL A 222 10.87 24.79 -2.76
CA VAL A 222 9.51 25.27 -2.47
C VAL A 222 9.23 25.30 -0.96
N SER A 223 9.81 24.38 -0.19
CA SER A 223 9.67 24.35 1.28
C SER A 223 10.46 25.49 1.94
N CYS A 224 11.67 25.77 1.49
CA CYS A 224 12.49 26.88 2.00
C CYS A 224 11.88 28.27 1.75
N SER A 225 11.09 28.41 0.68
CA SER A 225 10.38 29.67 0.39
C SER A 225 9.18 29.92 1.33
N ASN A 226 8.71 28.89 2.05
CA ASN A 226 7.59 28.97 3.00
C ASN A 226 8.01 28.82 4.46
N GLU A 227 9.29 29.02 4.78
CA GLU A 227 9.95 28.75 6.07
C GLU A 227 9.56 29.66 7.26
N GLN A 228 8.40 30.27 7.27
CA GLN A 228 7.94 30.93 8.52
C GLN A 228 7.17 30.01 9.49
N GLN A 229 6.92 28.73 9.19
CA GLN A 229 6.02 27.95 10.03
C GLN A 229 6.48 26.57 10.52
N TYR A 230 7.58 26.01 10.01
CA TYR A 230 8.05 24.70 10.50
C TYR A 230 9.55 24.71 10.73
N LYS A 231 9.98 24.82 11.98
CA LYS A 231 11.32 24.47 12.44
C LYS A 231 11.50 22.95 12.33
N LEU A 232 11.67 22.43 11.13
CA LEU A 232 12.30 21.14 10.94
C LEU A 232 13.79 21.34 11.13
N THR A 233 14.38 20.63 12.07
CA THR A 233 15.80 20.60 12.37
C THR A 233 16.60 20.55 11.08
N PRO A 234 17.58 21.48 10.88
CA PRO A 234 18.40 21.45 9.70
C PRO A 234 19.19 20.13 9.70
N PHE A 235 18.95 19.30 8.69
CA PHE A 235 19.79 18.15 8.45
C PHE A 235 21.14 18.63 7.89
N PRO A 236 22.23 18.64 8.68
CA PRO A 236 23.50 19.24 8.24
C PRO A 236 24.28 18.37 7.25
N PHE A 237 23.79 17.14 6.97
CA PHE A 237 24.58 16.13 6.28
C PHE A 237 24.59 16.24 4.75
N TRP A 238 23.51 16.72 4.12
CA TRP A 238 23.43 16.74 2.66
C TRP A 238 24.11 17.98 2.03
N LYS A 239 24.28 19.05 2.77
CA LYS A 239 24.94 20.27 2.29
C LYS A 239 26.41 20.05 1.87
N TYR A 240 27.09 19.07 2.49
CA TYR A 240 28.51 18.83 2.23
C TYR A 240 28.80 17.70 1.22
N ARG A 241 27.80 16.89 0.85
CA ARG A 241 28.01 15.76 -0.06
C ARG A 241 27.46 15.98 -1.47
N TRP A 242 26.55 16.94 -1.65
CA TRP A 242 26.02 17.31 -2.95
C TRP A 242 27.02 17.97 -3.89
N GLU A 243 27.95 18.77 -3.35
CA GLU A 243 28.96 19.50 -4.14
C GLU A 243 30.02 18.60 -4.74
N SER A 244 30.13 17.34 -4.28
CA SER A 244 31.12 16.36 -4.78
C SER A 244 30.59 15.49 -5.93
N PHE A 245 29.29 15.54 -6.27
CA PHE A 245 28.67 14.72 -7.32
C PHE A 245 28.23 15.52 -8.57
N PHE A 246 28.48 16.80 -8.60
CA PHE A 246 28.32 17.70 -9.75
C PHE A 246 29.58 18.54 -9.94
#